data_d5e2ac5d2a4d063f161120d502678056
#
_entry.id   d5e2ac5d2a4d063f161120d502678056
#
_cell.length_a   1.000
_cell.length_b   1.000
_cell.length_c   1.000
_cell.angle_alpha   90.00
_cell.angle_beta   90.00
_cell.angle_gamma   90.00
#
_symmetry.space_group_name_H-M   'P 1'
#
loop_
_entity.id
_entity.type
_entity.pdbx_description
1 polymer ?
#
loop_
_entity_poly.entity_id
_entity_poly.type
_entity_poly.pdbx_seq_one_letter_code
_entity_poly.pdbx_strand_id
1 'polypeptide(L)'
;TLLGDGLDGAESVATLYRLAIAATAAYSDGLLSGATDLTARHVSERHQFGKPLATFQAVAQQIADVYVTARTLHVAALSSVWRVSRGLDADDDLDVTAYWIAAELPPAMRVLHHLHGGIGVDATYPLHRYSSTAKDLARWLGGASYRLDLVGARCSSI
;
A
#
# COMPACT_ATOMS: atom_id res chain seq x y z
N THR A 1 34.50 1.13 -11.06
CA THR A 1 33.98 2.51 -10.85
C THR A 1 33.05 2.44 -9.67
N LEU A 2 33.40 3.08 -8.55
CA LEU A 2 32.52 3.24 -7.41
C LEU A 2 31.44 4.27 -7.78
N LEU A 3 30.16 3.92 -7.65
CA LEU A 3 29.08 4.87 -7.77
C LEU A 3 29.20 5.85 -6.59
N GLY A 4 29.39 7.14 -6.87
CA GLY A 4 29.44 8.18 -5.84
C GLY A 4 30.83 8.72 -5.51
N ASP A 5 31.80 8.66 -6.41
CA ASP A 5 33.07 9.37 -6.24
C ASP A 5 32.81 10.85 -5.90
N GLY A 6 33.13 11.25 -4.67
CA GLY A 6 32.94 12.61 -4.16
C GLY A 6 31.69 12.83 -3.29
N LEU A 7 30.83 11.82 -3.09
CA LEU A 7 29.70 11.87 -2.15
C LEU A 7 30.03 11.10 -0.86
N ASP A 8 29.53 11.58 0.28
CA ASP A 8 29.55 10.78 1.50
C ASP A 8 28.71 9.51 1.24
N GLY A 9 29.34 8.34 1.40
CA GLY A 9 28.71 7.05 1.14
C GLY A 9 27.46 6.81 2.01
N ALA A 10 27.47 7.30 3.26
CA ALA A 10 26.33 7.19 4.17
C ALA A 10 25.13 8.03 3.68
N GLU A 11 25.38 9.25 3.24
CA GLU A 11 24.32 10.13 2.69
C GLU A 11 23.75 9.59 1.37
N SER A 12 24.59 9.02 0.53
CA SER A 12 24.15 8.38 -0.72
C SER A 12 23.24 7.19 -0.47
N VAL A 13 23.56 6.34 0.51
CA VAL A 13 22.72 5.21 0.93
C VAL A 13 21.40 5.70 1.53
N ALA A 14 21.45 6.70 2.40
CA ALA A 14 20.22 7.29 2.99
C ALA A 14 19.30 7.87 1.90
N THR A 15 19.85 8.58 0.94
CA THR A 15 19.09 9.14 -0.19
C THR A 15 18.47 8.04 -1.04
N LEU A 16 19.22 6.99 -1.38
CA LEU A 16 18.70 5.84 -2.12
C LEU A 16 17.56 5.16 -1.36
N TYR A 17 17.72 4.99 -0.04
CA TYR A 17 16.68 4.40 0.81
C TYR A 17 15.40 5.24 0.81
N ARG A 18 15.49 6.57 1.00
CA ARG A 18 14.35 7.49 0.94
C ARG A 18 13.62 7.40 -0.40
N LEU A 19 14.36 7.42 -1.50
CA LEU A 19 13.79 7.29 -2.84
C LEU A 19 13.11 5.94 -3.05
N ALA A 20 13.70 4.84 -2.56
CA ALA A 20 13.12 3.50 -2.67
C ALA A 20 11.81 3.40 -1.89
N ILE A 21 11.73 3.93 -0.66
CA ILE A 21 10.50 3.93 0.13
C ILE A 21 9.45 4.84 -0.50
N ALA A 22 9.81 6.03 -0.97
CA ALA A 22 8.87 6.95 -1.64
C ALA A 22 8.29 6.34 -2.93
N ALA A 23 9.11 5.68 -3.74
CA ALA A 23 8.65 4.97 -4.94
C ALA A 23 7.72 3.80 -4.57
N THR A 24 8.05 3.04 -3.51
CA THR A 24 7.20 1.97 -2.99
C THR A 24 5.86 2.51 -2.50
N ALA A 25 5.84 3.66 -1.85
CA ALA A 25 4.62 4.33 -1.39
C ALA A 25 3.72 4.73 -2.56
N ALA A 26 4.26 5.39 -3.57
CA ALA A 26 3.51 5.79 -4.76
C ALA A 26 2.96 4.57 -5.54
N TYR A 27 3.76 3.51 -5.65
CA TYR A 27 3.33 2.28 -6.30
C TYR A 27 2.22 1.55 -5.52
N SER A 28 2.35 1.49 -4.18
CA SER A 28 1.34 0.86 -3.30
C SER A 28 0.00 1.59 -3.32
N ASP A 29 0.02 2.93 -3.40
CA ASP A 29 -1.17 3.76 -3.57
C ASP A 29 -1.92 3.42 -4.87
N GLY A 30 -1.23 3.42 -6.00
CA GLY A 30 -1.81 3.03 -7.28
C GLY A 30 -2.31 1.58 -7.31
N LEU A 31 -1.57 0.67 -6.66
CA LEU A 31 -1.94 -0.73 -6.55
C LEU A 31 -3.26 -0.92 -5.80
N LEU A 32 -3.40 -0.31 -4.61
CA LEU A 32 -4.60 -0.43 -3.80
C LEU A 32 -5.80 0.27 -4.44
N SER A 33 -5.58 1.44 -5.03
CA SER A 33 -6.62 2.17 -5.78
C SER A 33 -7.15 1.33 -6.95
N GLY A 34 -6.26 0.79 -7.79
CA GLY A 34 -6.66 -0.04 -8.93
C GLY A 34 -7.40 -1.32 -8.53
N ALA A 35 -6.97 -1.98 -7.44
CA ALA A 35 -7.65 -3.16 -6.91
C ALA A 35 -9.04 -2.82 -6.35
N THR A 36 -9.16 -1.66 -5.69
CA THR A 36 -10.44 -1.17 -5.14
C THR A 36 -11.42 -0.85 -6.26
N ASP A 37 -10.98 -0.15 -7.32
CA ASP A 37 -11.81 0.18 -8.48
C ASP A 37 -12.26 -1.08 -9.23
N LEU A 38 -11.37 -2.06 -9.39
CA LEU A 38 -11.70 -3.36 -9.98
C LEU A 38 -12.80 -4.06 -9.18
N THR A 39 -12.69 -4.04 -7.86
CA THR A 39 -13.66 -4.68 -6.97
C THR A 39 -14.99 -3.94 -6.95
N ALA A 40 -14.96 -2.62 -6.91
CA ALA A 40 -16.18 -1.79 -6.94
C ALA A 40 -17.01 -2.07 -8.21
N ARG A 41 -16.36 -2.16 -9.37
CA ARG A 41 -17.02 -2.56 -10.63
C ARG A 41 -17.60 -3.96 -10.52
N HIS A 42 -16.80 -4.93 -10.08
CA HIS A 42 -17.24 -6.32 -9.95
C HIS A 42 -18.52 -6.44 -9.09
N VAL A 43 -18.55 -5.84 -7.89
CA VAL A 43 -19.72 -5.97 -7.01
C VAL A 43 -20.93 -5.18 -7.50
N SER A 44 -20.73 -4.15 -8.34
CA SER A 44 -21.82 -3.37 -8.96
C SER A 44 -22.47 -4.14 -10.11
N GLU A 45 -21.69 -4.95 -10.84
CA GLU A 45 -22.18 -5.69 -12.01
C GLU A 45 -22.63 -7.11 -11.65
N ARG A 46 -22.02 -7.73 -10.63
CA ARG A 46 -22.34 -9.11 -10.22
C ARG A 46 -23.66 -9.16 -9.46
N HIS A 47 -24.62 -9.92 -9.95
CA HIS A 47 -25.91 -10.13 -9.31
C HIS A 47 -25.94 -11.47 -8.56
N GLN A 48 -26.51 -11.46 -7.36
CA GLN A 48 -26.91 -12.62 -6.57
C GLN A 48 -28.22 -12.31 -5.84
N PHE A 49 -29.06 -13.32 -5.67
CA PHE A 49 -30.38 -13.16 -5.02
C PHE A 49 -31.24 -12.04 -5.65
N GLY A 50 -31.13 -11.89 -6.97
CA GLY A 50 -31.94 -10.94 -7.75
C GLY A 50 -31.47 -9.49 -7.74
N LYS A 51 -30.29 -9.17 -7.14
CA LYS A 51 -29.79 -7.79 -7.06
C LYS A 51 -28.25 -7.73 -7.09
N PRO A 52 -27.65 -6.57 -7.43
CA PRO A 52 -26.20 -6.38 -7.42
C PRO A 52 -25.59 -6.66 -6.03
N LEU A 53 -24.39 -7.24 -5.97
CA LEU A 53 -23.69 -7.48 -4.71
C LEU A 53 -23.47 -6.19 -3.91
N ALA A 54 -23.19 -5.08 -4.57
CA ALA A 54 -22.99 -3.77 -3.93
C ALA A 54 -24.19 -3.29 -3.10
N THR A 55 -25.40 -3.84 -3.32
CA THR A 55 -26.61 -3.48 -2.55
C THR A 55 -26.74 -4.20 -1.21
N PHE A 56 -25.86 -5.18 -0.93
CA PHE A 56 -25.83 -5.85 0.36
C PHE A 56 -25.00 -5.02 1.34
N GLN A 57 -25.57 -4.75 2.53
CA GLN A 57 -24.91 -3.89 3.53
C GLN A 57 -23.53 -4.40 3.93
N ALA A 58 -23.35 -5.73 4.08
CA ALA A 58 -22.05 -6.31 4.42
C ALA A 58 -20.99 -6.06 3.32
N VAL A 59 -21.37 -6.09 2.06
CA VAL A 59 -20.47 -5.79 0.92
C VAL A 59 -20.14 -4.30 0.91
N ALA A 60 -21.14 -3.44 1.05
CA ALA A 60 -20.96 -1.99 1.06
C ALA A 60 -20.02 -1.55 2.21
N GLN A 61 -20.18 -2.13 3.40
CA GLN A 61 -19.32 -1.84 4.54
C GLN A 61 -17.88 -2.28 4.29
N GLN A 62 -17.64 -3.48 3.79
CA GLN A 62 -16.29 -3.96 3.49
C GLN A 62 -15.58 -3.10 2.44
N ILE A 63 -16.28 -2.66 1.40
CA ILE A 63 -15.73 -1.73 0.40
C ILE A 63 -15.41 -0.37 1.04
N ALA A 64 -16.28 0.14 1.91
CA ALA A 64 -16.04 1.40 2.60
C ALA A 64 -14.78 1.33 3.49
N ASP A 65 -14.57 0.23 4.23
CA ASP A 65 -13.38 0.03 5.06
C ASP A 65 -12.09 0.02 4.20
N VAL A 66 -12.11 -0.70 3.07
CA VAL A 66 -10.97 -0.69 2.13
C VAL A 66 -10.77 0.69 1.52
N TYR A 67 -11.84 1.41 1.18
CA TYR A 67 -11.75 2.77 0.66
C TYR A 67 -11.09 3.72 1.67
N VAL A 68 -11.44 3.64 2.95
CA VAL A 68 -10.78 4.43 4.01
C VAL A 68 -9.29 4.10 4.08
N THR A 69 -8.93 2.80 4.07
CA THR A 69 -7.53 2.37 4.03
C THR A 69 -6.79 2.93 2.81
N ALA A 70 -7.40 2.87 1.63
CA ALA A 70 -6.82 3.39 0.39
C ALA A 70 -6.61 4.92 0.45
N ARG A 71 -7.59 5.67 0.98
CA ARG A 71 -7.47 7.12 1.14
C ARG A 71 -6.40 7.52 2.15
N THR A 72 -6.26 6.79 3.23
CA THR A 72 -5.19 7.01 4.22
C THR A 72 -3.82 6.77 3.59
N LEU A 73 -3.66 5.65 2.87
CA LEU A 73 -2.41 5.37 2.15
C LEU A 73 -2.10 6.43 1.10
N HIS A 74 -3.10 6.90 0.35
CA HIS A 74 -2.95 7.95 -0.65
C HIS A 74 -2.36 9.23 -0.04
N VAL A 75 -2.92 9.71 1.08
CA VAL A 75 -2.44 10.93 1.73
C VAL A 75 -1.03 10.74 2.28
N ALA A 76 -0.73 9.58 2.91
CA ALA A 76 0.59 9.27 3.42
C ALA A 76 1.64 9.18 2.30
N ALA A 77 1.32 8.50 1.19
CA ALA A 77 2.19 8.40 0.02
C ALA A 77 2.46 9.77 -0.61
N LEU A 78 1.41 10.58 -0.76
CA LEU A 78 1.52 11.93 -1.32
C LEU A 78 2.42 12.83 -0.45
N SER A 79 2.24 12.80 0.89
CA SER A 79 3.09 13.55 1.82
C SER A 79 4.56 13.13 1.69
N SER A 80 4.83 11.82 1.76
CA SER A 80 6.17 11.26 1.65
C SER A 80 6.87 11.65 0.34
N VAL A 81 6.19 11.45 -0.80
CA VAL A 81 6.74 11.77 -2.12
C VAL A 81 6.98 13.26 -2.27
N TRP A 82 6.05 14.09 -1.83
CA TRP A 82 6.18 15.55 -1.90
C TRP A 82 7.38 16.04 -1.07
N ARG A 83 7.55 15.56 0.17
CA ARG A 83 8.67 15.95 1.04
C ARG A 83 10.02 15.55 0.40
N VAL A 84 10.13 14.30 -0.06
CA VAL A 84 11.35 13.84 -0.74
C VAL A 84 11.64 14.67 -1.98
N SER A 85 10.64 14.99 -2.80
CA SER A 85 10.81 15.78 -4.03
C SER A 85 11.25 17.23 -3.77
N ARG A 86 10.97 17.75 -2.56
CA ARG A 86 11.33 19.10 -2.14
C ARG A 86 12.63 19.16 -1.31
N GLY A 87 13.27 18.02 -1.07
CA GLY A 87 14.44 17.93 -0.20
C GLY A 87 14.15 18.27 1.26
N LEU A 88 12.90 18.11 1.70
CA LEU A 88 12.50 18.29 3.09
C LEU A 88 12.81 17.03 3.89
N ASP A 89 12.87 17.17 5.21
CA ASP A 89 12.92 16.01 6.09
C ASP A 89 11.64 15.17 5.91
N ALA A 90 11.83 13.92 5.53
CA ALA A 90 10.77 12.98 5.19
C ALA A 90 10.87 11.65 5.94
N ASP A 91 11.86 11.50 6.83
CA ASP A 91 12.18 10.19 7.40
C ASP A 91 11.02 9.63 8.23
N ASP A 92 10.35 10.46 9.03
CA ASP A 92 9.20 10.04 9.82
C ASP A 92 7.98 9.70 8.93
N ASP A 93 7.70 10.54 7.93
CA ASP A 93 6.62 10.29 6.96
C ASP A 93 6.85 8.97 6.19
N LEU A 94 8.09 8.71 5.79
CA LEU A 94 8.47 7.49 5.07
C LEU A 94 8.32 6.24 5.94
N ASP A 95 8.76 6.29 7.21
CA ASP A 95 8.66 5.14 8.11
C ASP A 95 7.20 4.84 8.48
N VAL A 96 6.39 5.87 8.76
CA VAL A 96 4.94 5.72 9.00
C VAL A 96 4.23 5.17 7.77
N THR A 97 4.56 5.68 6.57
CA THR A 97 3.97 5.19 5.32
C THR A 97 4.37 3.75 5.04
N ALA A 98 5.64 3.39 5.25
CA ALA A 98 6.13 2.02 5.08
C ALA A 98 5.47 1.05 6.07
N TYR A 99 5.26 1.48 7.33
CA TYR A 99 4.48 0.71 8.30
C TYR A 99 3.04 0.49 7.81
N TRP A 100 2.37 1.56 7.36
CA TRP A 100 0.99 1.49 6.88
C TRP A 100 0.85 0.51 5.70
N ILE A 101 1.76 0.57 4.74
CA ILE A 101 1.78 -0.38 3.61
C ILE A 101 1.94 -1.81 4.12
N ALA A 102 2.92 -2.07 4.99
CA ALA A 102 3.20 -3.41 5.47
C ALA A 102 2.07 -3.99 6.34
N ALA A 103 1.38 -3.14 7.12
CA ALA A 103 0.32 -3.54 8.04
C ALA A 103 -1.05 -3.67 7.37
N GLU A 104 -1.42 -2.72 6.51
CA GLU A 104 -2.79 -2.57 6.05
C GLU A 104 -3.04 -3.01 4.60
N LEU A 105 -2.02 -2.97 3.74
CA LEU A 105 -2.20 -3.36 2.34
C LEU A 105 -2.57 -4.86 2.18
N PRO A 106 -1.89 -5.83 2.84
CA PRO A 106 -2.27 -7.23 2.73
C PRO A 106 -3.67 -7.55 3.29
N PRO A 107 -4.13 -7.02 4.45
CA PRO A 107 -5.50 -7.18 4.90
C PRO A 107 -6.53 -6.63 3.91
N ALA A 108 -6.32 -5.42 3.38
CA ALA A 108 -7.21 -4.83 2.38
C ALA A 108 -7.35 -5.74 1.15
N MET A 109 -6.24 -6.27 0.65
CA MET A 109 -6.28 -7.23 -0.47
C MET A 109 -7.05 -8.51 -0.15
N ARG A 110 -7.01 -9.01 1.10
CA ARG A 110 -7.84 -10.17 1.51
C ARG A 110 -9.33 -9.86 1.43
N VAL A 111 -9.73 -8.67 1.85
CA VAL A 111 -11.13 -8.22 1.74
C VAL A 111 -11.55 -8.14 0.28
N LEU A 112 -10.74 -7.53 -0.58
CA LEU A 112 -11.02 -7.43 -2.02
C LEU A 112 -11.14 -8.81 -2.67
N HIS A 113 -10.27 -9.77 -2.31
CA HIS A 113 -10.41 -11.16 -2.75
C HIS A 113 -11.70 -11.83 -2.28
N HIS A 114 -12.05 -11.63 -1.01
CA HIS A 114 -13.30 -12.16 -0.46
C HIS A 114 -14.52 -11.67 -1.25
N LEU A 115 -14.56 -10.39 -1.59
CA LEU A 115 -15.65 -9.78 -2.34
C LEU A 115 -15.78 -10.28 -3.79
N HIS A 116 -14.70 -10.79 -4.38
CA HIS A 116 -14.72 -11.44 -5.69
C HIS A 116 -15.16 -12.90 -5.65
N GLY A 117 -15.00 -13.56 -4.50
CA GLY A 117 -15.25 -15.00 -4.39
C GLY A 117 -14.35 -15.83 -5.31
N GLY A 118 -14.90 -16.87 -5.94
CA GLY A 118 -14.13 -17.81 -6.76
C GLY A 118 -13.38 -17.18 -7.93
N ILE A 119 -13.91 -16.12 -8.55
CA ILE A 119 -13.23 -15.45 -9.68
C ILE A 119 -11.93 -14.76 -9.23
N GLY A 120 -11.83 -14.37 -7.97
CA GLY A 120 -10.63 -13.73 -7.43
C GLY A 120 -9.38 -14.61 -7.43
N VAL A 121 -9.54 -15.94 -7.49
CA VAL A 121 -8.44 -16.92 -7.56
C VAL A 121 -8.17 -17.44 -8.98
N ASP A 122 -8.93 -16.98 -9.96
CA ASP A 122 -8.71 -17.34 -11.36
C ASP A 122 -7.43 -16.65 -11.87
N ALA A 123 -6.51 -17.43 -12.43
CA ALA A 123 -5.23 -16.95 -12.95
C ALA A 123 -5.37 -16.01 -14.17
N THR A 124 -6.49 -16.06 -14.87
CA THR A 124 -6.80 -15.16 -16.00
C THR A 124 -7.39 -13.83 -15.55
N TYR A 125 -7.93 -13.78 -14.31
CA TYR A 125 -8.50 -12.57 -13.73
C TYR A 125 -7.42 -11.73 -13.05
N PRO A 126 -7.38 -10.40 -13.26
CA PRO A 126 -6.22 -9.59 -12.86
C PRO A 126 -5.99 -9.43 -11.35
N LEU A 127 -6.96 -9.75 -10.49
CA LEU A 127 -6.88 -9.49 -9.04
C LEU A 127 -5.71 -10.20 -8.36
N HIS A 128 -5.32 -11.41 -8.83
CA HIS A 128 -4.20 -12.16 -8.26
C HIS A 128 -2.87 -11.38 -8.37
N ARG A 129 -2.70 -10.57 -9.44
CA ARG A 129 -1.49 -9.74 -9.64
C ARG A 129 -1.39 -8.66 -8.57
N TYR A 130 -2.51 -7.99 -8.26
CA TYR A 130 -2.56 -7.00 -7.17
C TYR A 130 -2.20 -7.63 -5.82
N SER A 131 -2.77 -8.80 -5.52
CA SER A 131 -2.53 -9.47 -4.25
C SER A 131 -1.13 -10.04 -4.08
N SER A 132 -0.54 -10.61 -5.13
CA SER A 132 0.85 -11.10 -5.07
C SER A 132 1.81 -9.93 -4.86
N THR A 133 1.65 -8.86 -5.65
CA THR A 133 2.48 -7.65 -5.52
C THR A 133 2.34 -7.01 -4.14
N ALA A 134 1.13 -6.93 -3.57
CA ALA A 134 0.94 -6.41 -2.22
C ALA A 134 1.72 -7.19 -1.15
N LYS A 135 1.75 -8.52 -1.27
CA LYS A 135 2.53 -9.39 -0.37
C LYS A 135 4.04 -9.18 -0.55
N ASP A 136 4.49 -9.01 -1.79
CA ASP A 136 5.90 -8.78 -2.10
C ASP A 136 6.36 -7.42 -1.58
N LEU A 137 5.54 -6.38 -1.70
CA LEU A 137 5.82 -5.06 -1.13
C LEU A 137 5.91 -5.10 0.40
N ALA A 138 4.99 -5.79 1.07
CA ALA A 138 5.04 -5.94 2.53
C ALA A 138 6.31 -6.68 2.99
N ARG A 139 6.75 -7.72 2.25
CA ARG A 139 8.01 -8.43 2.51
C ARG A 139 9.23 -7.55 2.23
N TRP A 140 9.23 -6.85 1.11
CA TRP A 140 10.28 -5.90 0.74
C TRP A 140 10.51 -4.86 1.84
N LEU A 141 9.44 -4.39 2.45
CA LEU A 141 9.48 -3.45 3.56
C LEU A 141 9.92 -4.10 4.91
N GLY A 142 10.08 -5.41 4.99
CA GLY A 142 10.46 -6.12 6.21
C GLY A 142 9.28 -6.54 7.10
N GLY A 143 8.05 -6.25 6.68
CA GLY A 143 6.83 -6.59 7.43
C GLY A 143 6.43 -5.56 8.50
N ALA A 144 5.20 -5.68 9.00
CA ALA A 144 4.59 -4.71 9.90
C ALA A 144 5.35 -4.54 11.23
N SER A 145 5.75 -5.64 11.87
CA SER A 145 6.45 -5.57 13.16
C SER A 145 7.78 -4.84 13.06
N TYR A 146 8.59 -5.16 12.04
CA TYR A 146 9.85 -4.48 11.79
C TYR A 146 9.67 -2.97 11.57
N ARG A 147 8.65 -2.58 10.78
CA ARG A 147 8.36 -1.17 10.53
C ARG A 147 7.84 -0.45 11.78
N LEU A 148 7.04 -1.13 12.58
CA LEU A 148 6.57 -0.57 13.86
C LEU A 148 7.73 -0.30 14.83
N ASP A 149 8.71 -1.22 14.89
CA ASP A 149 9.90 -1.05 15.72
C ASP A 149 10.72 0.18 15.29
N LEU A 150 10.85 0.42 13.96
CA LEU A 150 11.54 1.62 13.46
C LEU A 150 10.80 2.91 13.84
N VAL A 151 9.48 2.95 13.68
CA VAL A 151 8.65 4.10 14.10
C VAL A 151 8.77 4.32 15.62
N GLY A 152 8.71 3.24 16.41
CA GLY A 152 8.85 3.29 17.86
C GLY A 152 10.22 3.83 18.31
N ALA A 153 11.30 3.40 17.65
CA ALA A 153 12.65 3.87 17.95
C ALA A 153 12.79 5.39 17.74
N ARG A 154 12.17 5.96 16.70
CA ARG A 154 12.16 7.41 16.47
C ARG A 154 11.40 8.16 17.56
N CYS A 155 10.22 7.66 17.95
CA CYS A 155 9.42 8.28 19.02
C CYS A 155 10.13 8.26 20.38
N SER A 156 11.01 7.29 20.61
CA SER A 156 11.76 7.15 21.88
C SER A 156 13.04 8.01 21.93
N SER A 157 13.46 8.59 20.82
CA SER A 157 14.66 9.44 20.71
C SER A 157 14.38 10.94 20.88
N ILE A 158 13.12 11.30 21.15
CA ILE A 158 12.66 12.65 21.47
C ILE A 158 12.63 12.80 22.99
#